data_5b817fe07ad5bbad4aab9b2ee5e4b42d
#
_entry.id   5b817fe07ad5bbad4aab9b2ee5e4b42d
#
_cell.length_a   1.000
_cell.length_b   1.000
_cell.length_c   1.000
_cell.angle_alpha   90.00
_cell.angle_beta   90.00
_cell.angle_gamma   90.00
#
_symmetry.space_group_name_H-M   'P 1'
#
loop_
_entity.id
_entity.type
_entity.pdbx_description
1 polymer ?
#
loop_
_entity_poly.entity_id
_entity_poly.type
_entity_poly.pdbx_seq_one_letter_code
_entity_poly.pdbx_strand_id
1 'polypeptide(L)'
;MMRRIFITVFFICLIGCDSDSAWDCIRSEGTIVQEEIILPDFTKIETGKGVQLIVEQGNEQKVFLETGENLKSDVKIYVQDSILYAEETFSCNFVRDYAVTKVYVTSPNITQIRNGSSFSVESSGVLQFPNLTLFSEDSGVQGDIYTTGDFRLHLDVENFSVVSNNISNYYITGTAEKASIGFYSGNGRFEGKDFIVQELNIYQRSSNKMFVNPQQSIKGQIRGIGDVISYNQPPVVEVVEHYTGRLIFH
;
A
#
# COMPACT_ATOMS: atom_id res chain seq x y z
N MET A 1 9.68 -24.50 54.69
CA MET A 1 8.85 -23.36 54.26
C MET A 1 9.13 -22.94 52.80
N MET A 2 10.34 -22.70 52.40
CA MET A 2 10.75 -22.29 51.02
C MET A 2 10.27 -23.26 49.92
N ARG A 3 10.33 -24.59 50.09
CA ARG A 3 9.93 -25.58 49.07
C ARG A 3 8.42 -25.54 48.76
N ARG A 4 7.57 -25.17 49.72
CA ARG A 4 6.12 -25.02 49.51
C ARG A 4 5.79 -23.70 48.80
N ILE A 5 6.56 -22.65 49.05
CA ILE A 5 6.43 -21.34 48.36
C ILE A 5 6.82 -21.50 46.87
N PHE A 6 7.88 -22.26 46.56
CA PHE A 6 8.31 -22.52 45.20
C PHE A 6 7.26 -23.28 44.36
N ILE A 7 6.58 -24.27 44.98
CA ILE A 7 5.52 -25.04 44.31
C ILE A 7 4.28 -24.14 44.09
N THR A 8 3.94 -23.27 45.01
CA THR A 8 2.79 -22.36 44.89
C THR A 8 3.04 -21.29 43.82
N VAL A 9 4.26 -20.74 43.73
CA VAL A 9 4.66 -19.77 42.67
C VAL A 9 4.68 -20.45 41.31
N PHE A 10 5.14 -21.67 41.19
CA PHE A 10 5.13 -22.44 39.93
C PHE A 10 3.69 -22.72 39.44
N PHE A 11 2.74 -22.99 40.35
CA PHE A 11 1.33 -23.23 40.00
C PHE A 11 0.59 -21.95 39.59
N ILE A 12 0.98 -20.78 40.10
CA ILE A 12 0.37 -19.49 39.75
C ILE A 12 0.83 -19.08 38.32
N CYS A 13 2.03 -19.45 37.88
CA CYS A 13 2.54 -19.20 36.53
C CYS A 13 1.79 -20.03 35.44
N LEU A 14 1.03 -21.06 35.81
CA LEU A 14 0.26 -21.88 34.85
C LEU A 14 -1.16 -21.36 34.57
N ILE A 15 -1.62 -20.30 35.25
CA ILE A 15 -2.96 -19.72 35.07
C ILE A 15 -2.91 -18.49 34.13
N GLY A 16 -1.75 -18.15 33.59
CA GLY A 16 -1.57 -16.98 32.76
C GLY A 16 -1.60 -17.29 31.26
N CYS A 17 -2.56 -16.74 30.59
CA CYS A 17 -2.81 -16.68 29.13
C CYS A 17 -3.76 -17.77 28.60
N ASP A 18 -5.00 -17.70 29.02
CA ASP A 18 -6.11 -18.20 28.24
C ASP A 18 -6.72 -16.98 27.49
N SER A 19 -6.03 -16.49 26.48
CA SER A 19 -6.64 -15.59 25.51
C SER A 19 -7.14 -16.44 24.36
N ASP A 20 -8.39 -16.27 23.96
CA ASP A 20 -9.01 -16.93 22.80
C ASP A 20 -8.15 -16.85 21.53
N SER A 21 -7.23 -15.87 21.46
CA SER A 21 -6.29 -15.64 20.36
C SER A 21 -4.92 -16.32 20.52
N ALA A 22 -4.62 -17.00 21.62
CA ALA A 22 -3.30 -17.63 21.82
C ALA A 22 -2.99 -18.74 20.78
N TRP A 23 -4.01 -19.42 20.29
CA TRP A 23 -3.92 -20.44 19.25
C TRP A 23 -3.64 -19.87 17.86
N ASP A 24 -4.06 -18.63 17.58
CA ASP A 24 -3.81 -17.96 16.30
C ASP A 24 -2.32 -17.74 16.05
N CYS A 25 -1.54 -17.55 17.12
CA CYS A 25 -0.11 -17.28 17.03
C CYS A 25 0.71 -18.49 16.54
N ILE A 26 0.24 -19.71 16.75
CA ILE A 26 0.92 -20.97 16.41
C ILE A 26 0.21 -21.78 15.33
N ARG A 27 -0.90 -21.26 14.79
CA ARG A 27 -1.65 -21.90 13.71
C ARG A 27 -0.85 -21.79 12.41
N SER A 28 -0.55 -22.93 11.75
CA SER A 28 0.08 -22.96 10.43
C SER A 28 -0.91 -22.53 9.35
N GLU A 29 -0.40 -22.04 8.23
CA GLU A 29 -1.21 -21.62 7.07
C GLU A 29 -1.99 -22.77 6.44
N GLY A 30 -1.48 -24.01 6.51
CA GLY A 30 -2.02 -25.16 5.78
C GLY A 30 -1.67 -25.14 4.29
N THR A 31 -2.43 -25.83 3.47
CA THR A 31 -2.28 -25.82 2.01
C THR A 31 -2.74 -24.48 1.45
N ILE A 32 -1.99 -23.91 0.51
CA ILE A 32 -2.41 -22.70 -0.21
C ILE A 32 -3.58 -23.05 -1.12
N VAL A 33 -4.66 -22.31 -0.98
CA VAL A 33 -5.88 -22.44 -1.78
C VAL A 33 -6.18 -21.13 -2.48
N GLN A 34 -6.80 -21.20 -3.66
CA GLN A 34 -7.26 -20.04 -4.41
C GLN A 34 -8.75 -20.22 -4.70
N GLU A 35 -9.53 -19.15 -4.48
CA GLU A 35 -10.96 -19.16 -4.77
C GLU A 35 -11.43 -17.83 -5.33
N GLU A 36 -12.45 -17.87 -6.18
CA GLU A 36 -13.14 -16.68 -6.68
C GLU A 36 -14.15 -16.20 -5.64
N ILE A 37 -14.12 -14.90 -5.34
CA ILE A 37 -15.05 -14.24 -4.43
C ILE A 37 -16.03 -13.43 -5.26
N ILE A 38 -17.29 -13.81 -5.22
CA ILE A 38 -18.37 -13.10 -5.95
C ILE A 38 -18.77 -11.87 -5.14
N LEU A 39 -18.61 -10.70 -5.74
CA LEU A 39 -18.83 -9.41 -5.10
C LEU A 39 -19.65 -8.48 -6.01
N PRO A 40 -20.36 -7.49 -5.44
CA PRO A 40 -20.89 -6.37 -6.20
C PRO A 40 -19.80 -5.54 -6.87
N ASP A 41 -20.17 -4.73 -7.87
CA ASP A 41 -19.24 -3.83 -8.58
C ASP A 41 -18.65 -2.80 -7.63
N PHE A 42 -17.35 -2.51 -7.85
CA PHE A 42 -16.60 -1.49 -7.13
C PHE A 42 -15.66 -0.74 -8.07
N THR A 43 -15.24 0.44 -7.68
CA THR A 43 -14.26 1.28 -8.41
C THR A 43 -13.09 1.71 -7.55
N LYS A 44 -13.10 1.32 -6.27
CA LYS A 44 -12.06 1.65 -5.30
C LYS A 44 -11.67 0.40 -4.54
N ILE A 45 -10.42 0.37 -4.07
CA ILE A 45 -9.89 -0.73 -3.26
C ILE A 45 -9.24 -0.15 -2.01
N GLU A 46 -9.51 -0.77 -0.88
CA GLU A 46 -8.85 -0.51 0.40
C GLU A 46 -8.35 -1.83 0.99
N THR A 47 -7.02 -1.97 1.07
CA THR A 47 -6.40 -3.11 1.75
C THR A 47 -6.12 -2.76 3.19
N GLY A 48 -6.47 -3.66 4.09
CA GLY A 48 -6.09 -3.61 5.50
C GLY A 48 -4.95 -4.57 5.80
N LYS A 49 -4.74 -4.80 7.07
CA LYS A 49 -3.68 -5.65 7.63
C LYS A 49 -3.57 -6.99 6.90
N GLY A 50 -2.35 -7.43 6.64
CA GLY A 50 -2.02 -8.80 6.24
C GLY A 50 -2.19 -9.13 4.76
N VAL A 51 -2.80 -8.25 3.96
CA VAL A 51 -3.15 -8.52 2.56
C VAL A 51 -2.16 -7.90 1.60
N GLN A 52 -1.63 -8.70 0.67
CA GLN A 52 -0.98 -8.24 -0.55
C GLN A 52 -2.01 -8.11 -1.66
N LEU A 53 -1.99 -6.99 -2.40
CA LEU A 53 -2.91 -6.74 -3.50
C LEU A 53 -2.19 -6.85 -4.85
N ILE A 54 -2.75 -7.63 -5.76
CA ILE A 54 -2.32 -7.69 -7.16
C ILE A 54 -3.47 -7.20 -8.05
N VAL A 55 -3.23 -6.14 -8.83
CA VAL A 55 -4.24 -5.54 -9.71
C VAL A 55 -3.89 -5.80 -11.17
N GLU A 56 -4.88 -6.20 -11.95
CA GLU A 56 -4.78 -6.43 -13.38
C GLU A 56 -5.87 -5.67 -14.14
N GLN A 57 -5.52 -5.11 -15.29
CA GLN A 57 -6.49 -4.53 -16.22
C GLN A 57 -7.22 -5.64 -16.98
N GLY A 58 -8.55 -5.63 -17.00
CA GLY A 58 -9.34 -6.60 -17.75
C GLY A 58 -10.76 -6.11 -18.02
N ASN A 59 -11.46 -6.78 -18.92
CA ASN A 59 -12.81 -6.36 -19.35
C ASN A 59 -13.92 -6.66 -18.34
N GLU A 60 -13.69 -7.64 -17.46
CA GLU A 60 -14.64 -8.08 -16.44
C GLU A 60 -14.03 -7.91 -15.05
N GLN A 61 -14.87 -7.58 -14.07
CA GLN A 61 -14.44 -7.51 -12.69
C GLN A 61 -14.41 -8.90 -12.06
N LYS A 62 -13.25 -9.31 -11.53
CA LYS A 62 -13.05 -10.59 -10.85
C LYS A 62 -12.16 -10.39 -9.64
N VAL A 63 -12.46 -11.09 -8.57
CA VAL A 63 -11.66 -11.09 -7.34
C VAL A 63 -11.33 -12.52 -6.97
N PHE A 64 -10.04 -12.83 -6.80
CA PHE A 64 -9.57 -14.11 -6.28
C PHE A 64 -8.84 -13.90 -4.97
N LEU A 65 -9.16 -14.72 -3.99
CA LEU A 65 -8.41 -14.85 -2.75
C LEU A 65 -7.45 -16.04 -2.88
N GLU A 66 -6.17 -15.82 -2.63
CA GLU A 66 -5.15 -16.86 -2.42
C GLU A 66 -4.67 -16.77 -0.97
N THR A 67 -4.84 -17.83 -0.20
CA THR A 67 -4.42 -17.86 1.21
C THR A 67 -4.24 -19.30 1.70
N GLY A 68 -3.70 -19.47 2.89
CA GLY A 68 -3.66 -20.77 3.55
C GLY A 68 -5.06 -21.24 3.94
N GLU A 69 -5.36 -22.53 3.73
CA GLU A 69 -6.66 -23.14 4.06
C GLU A 69 -7.09 -22.87 5.50
N ASN A 70 -6.14 -22.89 6.43
CA ASN A 70 -6.39 -22.63 7.85
C ASN A 70 -6.60 -21.14 8.17
N LEU A 71 -6.30 -20.23 7.26
CA LEU A 71 -6.41 -18.78 7.45
C LEU A 71 -7.63 -18.17 6.78
N LYS A 72 -8.25 -18.89 5.86
CA LYS A 72 -9.36 -18.42 5.04
C LYS A 72 -10.49 -17.79 5.84
N SER A 73 -10.85 -18.37 6.99
CA SER A 73 -11.92 -17.85 7.87
C SER A 73 -11.60 -16.50 8.49
N ASP A 74 -10.33 -16.10 8.51
CA ASP A 74 -9.87 -14.86 9.12
C ASP A 74 -9.62 -13.75 8.08
N VAL A 75 -9.86 -14.04 6.81
CA VAL A 75 -9.80 -13.05 5.75
C VAL A 75 -11.19 -12.51 5.48
N LYS A 76 -11.36 -11.21 5.59
CA LYS A 76 -12.60 -10.51 5.24
C LYS A 76 -12.43 -9.80 3.90
N ILE A 77 -13.31 -10.12 2.96
CA ILE A 77 -13.39 -9.44 1.66
C ILE A 77 -14.86 -9.10 1.42
N TYR A 78 -15.14 -7.80 1.27
CA TYR A 78 -16.50 -7.32 1.04
C TYR A 78 -16.48 -5.98 0.29
N VAL A 79 -17.63 -5.61 -0.29
CA VAL A 79 -17.82 -4.31 -0.94
C VAL A 79 -18.83 -3.50 -0.16
N GLN A 80 -18.47 -2.25 0.14
CA GLN A 80 -19.35 -1.25 0.72
C GLN A 80 -19.08 0.09 0.06
N ASP A 81 -20.13 0.83 -0.31
CA ASP A 81 -20.04 2.16 -0.96
C ASP A 81 -19.11 2.20 -2.19
N SER A 82 -19.18 1.13 -3.01
CA SER A 82 -18.31 0.90 -4.18
C SER A 82 -16.82 0.82 -3.86
N ILE A 83 -16.47 0.46 -2.63
CA ILE A 83 -15.10 0.20 -2.17
C ILE A 83 -14.99 -1.29 -1.84
N LEU A 84 -14.01 -1.97 -2.45
CA LEU A 84 -13.59 -3.30 -2.06
C LEU A 84 -12.69 -3.19 -0.83
N TYR A 85 -13.09 -3.81 0.26
CA TYR A 85 -12.28 -3.98 1.47
C TYR A 85 -11.72 -5.39 1.53
N ALA A 86 -10.42 -5.52 1.85
CA ALA A 86 -9.75 -6.79 2.04
C ALA A 86 -8.77 -6.71 3.21
N GLU A 87 -8.98 -7.51 4.26
CA GLU A 87 -8.16 -7.50 5.47
C GLU A 87 -8.09 -8.86 6.14
N GLU A 88 -7.01 -9.11 6.87
CA GLU A 88 -6.89 -10.22 7.80
C GLU A 88 -7.28 -9.79 9.21
N THR A 89 -8.03 -10.63 9.91
CA THR A 89 -8.54 -10.32 11.26
C THR A 89 -7.75 -10.96 12.40
N PHE A 90 -6.83 -11.88 12.11
CA PHE A 90 -6.03 -12.51 13.13
C PHE A 90 -4.97 -11.57 13.73
N SER A 91 -4.65 -11.79 15.01
CA SER A 91 -3.90 -10.84 15.83
C SER A 91 -2.41 -11.12 15.90
N CYS A 92 -1.95 -12.34 15.61
CA CYS A 92 -0.54 -12.66 15.74
C CYS A 92 -0.06 -13.80 14.83
N ASN A 93 1.26 -13.82 14.56
CA ASN A 93 1.92 -14.81 13.72
C ASN A 93 3.33 -15.10 14.24
N PHE A 94 3.58 -16.33 14.73
CA PHE A 94 4.91 -16.79 15.15
C PHE A 94 5.49 -17.88 14.26
N VAL A 95 4.68 -18.56 13.45
CA VAL A 95 5.09 -19.80 12.75
C VAL A 95 4.80 -19.81 11.26
N ARG A 96 4.05 -18.80 10.75
CA ARG A 96 3.66 -18.73 9.34
C ARG A 96 4.61 -17.85 8.55
N ASP A 97 4.74 -18.14 7.26
CA ASP A 97 5.39 -17.24 6.33
C ASP A 97 4.64 -15.90 6.22
N TYR A 98 5.35 -14.85 5.84
CA TYR A 98 4.75 -13.55 5.60
C TYR A 98 4.16 -13.47 4.18
N ALA A 99 3.14 -12.63 4.00
CA ALA A 99 2.45 -12.41 2.72
C ALA A 99 1.80 -13.67 2.13
N VAL A 100 1.24 -14.52 2.98
CA VAL A 100 0.51 -15.71 2.55
C VAL A 100 -0.82 -15.35 1.89
N THR A 101 -1.47 -14.26 2.36
CA THR A 101 -2.77 -13.83 1.85
C THR A 101 -2.60 -12.80 0.74
N LYS A 102 -3.05 -13.19 -0.46
CA LYS A 102 -3.06 -12.32 -1.64
C LYS A 102 -4.47 -12.18 -2.18
N VAL A 103 -4.79 -10.97 -2.59
CA VAL A 103 -6.04 -10.65 -3.29
C VAL A 103 -5.70 -10.19 -4.70
N TYR A 104 -6.18 -10.94 -5.69
CA TYR A 104 -6.05 -10.63 -7.09
C TYR A 104 -7.32 -9.94 -7.55
N VAL A 105 -7.20 -8.76 -8.13
CA VAL A 105 -8.31 -7.98 -8.64
C VAL A 105 -8.10 -7.70 -10.12
N THR A 106 -8.92 -8.30 -10.96
CA THR A 106 -9.05 -7.90 -12.37
C THR A 106 -10.22 -6.92 -12.48
N SER A 107 -10.02 -5.78 -13.16
CA SER A 107 -11.09 -4.77 -13.30
C SER A 107 -10.92 -3.94 -14.58
N PRO A 108 -12.02 -3.51 -15.21
CA PRO A 108 -11.97 -2.57 -16.31
C PRO A 108 -11.56 -1.16 -15.88
N ASN A 109 -11.85 -0.78 -14.64
CA ASN A 109 -11.50 0.55 -14.12
C ASN A 109 -11.45 0.59 -12.58
N ILE A 110 -10.31 1.01 -12.05
CA ILE A 110 -10.13 1.35 -10.64
C ILE A 110 -9.66 2.80 -10.55
N THR A 111 -10.36 3.61 -9.76
CA THR A 111 -10.06 5.04 -9.60
C THR A 111 -9.22 5.35 -8.37
N GLN A 112 -9.22 4.44 -7.38
CA GLN A 112 -8.53 4.66 -6.11
C GLN A 112 -8.03 3.33 -5.52
N ILE A 113 -6.81 3.33 -5.02
CA ILE A 113 -6.25 2.25 -4.21
C ILE A 113 -5.67 2.86 -2.93
N ARG A 114 -6.22 2.44 -1.79
CA ARG A 114 -5.65 2.73 -0.47
C ARG A 114 -4.93 1.48 0.05
N ASN A 115 -3.66 1.63 0.39
CA ASN A 115 -2.90 0.56 1.02
C ASN A 115 -2.77 0.80 2.52
N GLY A 116 -3.54 0.05 3.31
CA GLY A 116 -3.47 -0.01 4.77
C GLY A 116 -2.75 -1.28 5.26
N SER A 117 -2.02 -1.96 4.38
CA SER A 117 -1.23 -3.16 4.67
C SER A 117 0.26 -2.84 4.79
N SER A 118 1.01 -3.72 5.42
CA SER A 118 2.48 -3.72 5.34
C SER A 118 3.01 -4.41 4.07
N PHE A 119 2.14 -5.04 3.29
CA PHE A 119 2.50 -5.70 2.03
C PHE A 119 2.28 -4.80 0.84
N SER A 120 2.91 -5.16 -0.29
CA SER A 120 2.87 -4.35 -1.50
C SER A 120 1.52 -4.41 -2.22
N VAL A 121 1.24 -3.31 -2.93
CA VAL A 121 0.28 -3.27 -4.03
C VAL A 121 1.06 -3.38 -5.33
N GLU A 122 0.74 -4.36 -6.16
CA GLU A 122 1.45 -4.63 -7.40
C GLU A 122 0.50 -4.67 -8.60
N SER A 123 0.98 -4.28 -9.78
CA SER A 123 0.24 -4.49 -11.02
C SER A 123 0.73 -5.73 -11.75
N SER A 124 -0.23 -6.55 -12.23
CA SER A 124 0.00 -7.60 -13.21
C SER A 124 -0.19 -7.02 -14.61
N GLY A 125 0.90 -6.58 -15.22
CA GLY A 125 0.85 -5.87 -16.50
C GLY A 125 0.62 -4.36 -16.37
N VAL A 126 0.21 -3.73 -17.47
CA VAL A 126 -0.04 -2.28 -17.57
C VAL A 126 -1.45 -1.95 -17.14
N LEU A 127 -1.60 -1.00 -16.22
CA LEU A 127 -2.91 -0.46 -15.85
C LEU A 127 -3.22 0.80 -16.67
N GLN A 128 -4.30 0.76 -17.44
CA GLN A 128 -4.74 1.83 -18.34
C GLN A 128 -6.02 2.52 -17.82
N PHE A 129 -6.07 2.75 -16.54
CA PHE A 129 -7.19 3.47 -15.94
C PHE A 129 -7.10 4.97 -16.23
N PRO A 130 -8.17 5.63 -16.70
CA PRO A 130 -8.12 7.07 -17.01
C PRO A 130 -7.66 7.92 -15.82
N ASN A 131 -8.10 7.55 -14.62
CA ASN A 131 -7.74 8.25 -13.39
C ASN A 131 -7.38 7.23 -12.32
N LEU A 132 -6.22 7.38 -11.67
CA LEU A 132 -5.80 6.53 -10.56
C LEU A 132 -5.22 7.38 -9.44
N THR A 133 -5.76 7.22 -8.23
CA THR A 133 -5.21 7.82 -7.02
C THR A 133 -4.75 6.75 -6.04
N LEU A 134 -3.52 6.86 -5.56
CA LEU A 134 -2.95 6.00 -4.54
C LEU A 134 -2.91 6.73 -3.20
N PHE A 135 -3.39 6.04 -2.15
CA PHE A 135 -3.34 6.54 -0.78
C PHE A 135 -2.50 5.62 0.10
N SER A 136 -1.55 6.20 0.84
CA SER A 136 -0.86 5.59 1.96
C SER A 136 -0.78 6.61 3.08
N GLU A 137 -1.88 6.75 3.81
CA GLU A 137 -2.03 7.67 4.92
C GLU A 137 -2.93 7.08 6.00
N ASP A 138 -2.73 7.49 7.24
CA ASP A 138 -3.45 7.04 8.43
C ASP A 138 -4.54 8.02 8.90
N SER A 139 -4.67 9.18 8.25
CA SER A 139 -5.63 10.20 8.64
C SER A 139 -7.06 9.84 8.25
N GLY A 140 -7.96 9.83 9.24
CA GLY A 140 -9.40 9.69 9.04
C GLY A 140 -9.89 8.26 8.81
N VAL A 141 -9.06 7.25 9.02
CA VAL A 141 -9.44 5.85 8.89
C VAL A 141 -9.58 5.20 10.27
N GLN A 142 -10.62 4.38 10.45
CA GLN A 142 -10.81 3.59 11.67
C GLN A 142 -10.19 2.20 11.48
N GLY A 143 -9.43 1.74 12.47
CA GLY A 143 -8.83 0.41 12.49
C GLY A 143 -7.30 0.41 12.44
N ASP A 144 -6.71 -0.78 12.38
CA ASP A 144 -5.25 -0.99 12.31
C ASP A 144 -4.78 -0.80 10.87
N ILE A 145 -4.32 0.41 10.54
CA ILE A 145 -3.76 0.73 9.23
C ILE A 145 -2.23 0.79 9.31
N TYR A 146 -1.58 0.03 8.43
CA TYR A 146 -0.15 -0.01 8.26
C TYR A 146 0.26 0.70 6.97
N THR A 147 0.68 1.95 7.07
CA THR A 147 1.13 2.74 5.92
C THR A 147 2.61 2.49 5.60
N THR A 148 2.97 1.22 5.47
CA THR A 148 4.35 0.76 5.27
C THR A 148 4.54 -0.07 4.00
N GLY A 149 3.44 -0.58 3.42
CA GLY A 149 3.50 -1.37 2.19
C GLY A 149 3.79 -0.49 0.97
N ASP A 150 4.63 -1.01 0.09
CA ASP A 150 5.06 -0.33 -1.13
C ASP A 150 4.01 -0.43 -2.25
N PHE A 151 4.13 0.44 -3.25
CA PHE A 151 3.41 0.34 -4.53
C PHE A 151 4.39 0.06 -5.66
N ARG A 152 4.11 -0.98 -6.48
CA ARG A 152 4.92 -1.40 -7.63
C ARG A 152 4.02 -1.53 -8.85
N LEU A 153 3.86 -0.44 -9.59
CA LEU A 153 2.87 -0.36 -10.66
C LEU A 153 3.49 0.04 -12.00
N HIS A 154 2.96 -0.57 -13.06
CA HIS A 154 3.20 -0.15 -14.44
C HIS A 154 1.95 0.50 -14.99
N LEU A 155 2.03 1.78 -15.34
CA LEU A 155 0.87 2.63 -15.64
C LEU A 155 0.92 3.21 -17.06
N ASP A 156 -0.26 3.34 -17.67
CA ASP A 156 -0.48 4.15 -18.87
C ASP A 156 -1.82 4.88 -18.65
N VAL A 157 -1.77 6.07 -18.03
CA VAL A 157 -2.95 6.74 -17.45
C VAL A 157 -3.03 8.19 -17.90
N GLU A 158 -4.23 8.78 -17.88
CA GLU A 158 -4.39 10.21 -18.13
C GLU A 158 -4.02 11.03 -16.89
N ASN A 159 -4.60 10.69 -15.73
CA ASN A 159 -4.39 11.39 -14.49
C ASN A 159 -3.95 10.43 -13.38
N PHE A 160 -2.82 10.72 -12.77
CA PHE A 160 -2.25 9.97 -11.66
C PHE A 160 -2.08 10.83 -10.42
N SER A 161 -2.43 10.31 -9.25
CA SER A 161 -2.22 11.02 -7.98
C SER A 161 -1.67 10.11 -6.89
N VAL A 162 -0.81 10.68 -6.04
CA VAL A 162 -0.30 10.03 -4.82
C VAL A 162 -0.54 10.94 -3.63
N VAL A 163 -1.11 10.38 -2.57
CA VAL A 163 -1.26 11.01 -1.26
C VAL A 163 -0.58 10.12 -0.22
N SER A 164 0.51 10.62 0.35
CA SER A 164 1.34 9.85 1.29
C SER A 164 1.77 10.70 2.47
N ASN A 165 1.68 10.15 3.68
CA ASN A 165 2.12 10.83 4.90
C ASN A 165 3.02 9.98 5.82
N ASN A 166 3.49 8.82 5.33
CA ASN A 166 4.25 7.88 6.16
C ASN A 166 5.51 7.34 5.46
N ILE A 167 5.72 6.02 5.37
CA ILE A 167 6.99 5.43 4.92
C ILE A 167 6.89 4.55 3.68
N SER A 168 5.71 4.42 3.07
CA SER A 168 5.53 3.66 1.82
C SER A 168 6.39 4.21 0.70
N ASN A 169 6.96 3.31 -0.11
CA ASN A 169 7.71 3.65 -1.31
C ASN A 169 6.87 3.35 -2.55
N TYR A 170 7.09 4.14 -3.59
CA TYR A 170 6.33 4.09 -4.84
C TYR A 170 7.30 3.82 -6.00
N TYR A 171 7.27 2.62 -6.55
CA TYR A 171 8.04 2.21 -7.73
C TYR A 171 7.09 2.22 -8.93
N ILE A 172 7.08 3.34 -9.63
CA ILE A 172 6.12 3.59 -10.72
C ILE A 172 6.86 3.68 -12.05
N THR A 173 6.37 2.97 -13.05
CA THR A 173 6.89 2.99 -14.41
C THR A 173 5.76 3.21 -15.42
N GLY A 174 6.10 3.58 -16.66
CA GLY A 174 5.14 3.80 -17.75
C GLY A 174 4.86 5.27 -18.02
N THR A 175 3.60 5.67 -18.25
CA THR A 175 3.27 7.02 -18.71
C THR A 175 2.06 7.63 -17.99
N ALA A 176 2.02 8.97 -17.91
CA ALA A 176 0.85 9.76 -17.55
C ALA A 176 0.84 11.11 -18.27
N GLU A 177 -0.36 11.60 -18.64
CA GLU A 177 -0.51 12.97 -19.12
C GLU A 177 -0.31 13.95 -17.97
N LYS A 178 -0.97 13.72 -16.82
CA LYS A 178 -0.85 14.55 -15.63
C LYS A 178 -0.57 13.71 -14.40
N ALA A 179 0.37 14.17 -13.57
CA ALA A 179 0.58 13.56 -12.27
C ALA A 179 0.64 14.59 -11.16
N SER A 180 0.08 14.24 -9.99
CA SER A 180 0.19 15.00 -8.75
C SER A 180 0.74 14.11 -7.64
N ILE A 181 1.98 14.36 -7.19
CA ILE A 181 2.65 13.52 -6.21
C ILE A 181 2.81 14.31 -4.91
N GLY A 182 2.00 13.98 -3.90
CA GLY A 182 1.96 14.63 -2.60
C GLY A 182 2.52 13.76 -1.49
N PHE A 183 3.70 14.12 -0.98
CA PHE A 183 4.28 13.58 0.25
C PHE A 183 4.19 14.63 1.35
N TYR A 184 3.20 14.46 2.23
CA TYR A 184 2.82 15.47 3.23
C TYR A 184 3.62 15.36 4.52
N SER A 185 4.24 14.21 4.80
CA SER A 185 5.15 13.96 5.93
C SER A 185 5.89 12.62 5.74
N GLY A 186 6.68 12.23 6.73
CA GLY A 186 7.27 10.89 6.80
C GLY A 186 8.58 10.74 6.02
N ASN A 187 8.85 9.49 5.62
CA ASN A 187 10.09 9.10 4.91
C ASN A 187 9.78 8.29 3.64
N GLY A 188 8.61 8.45 3.05
CA GLY A 188 8.24 7.80 1.79
C GLY A 188 9.14 8.26 0.65
N ARG A 189 9.36 7.36 -0.33
CA ARG A 189 10.21 7.56 -1.50
C ARG A 189 9.43 7.32 -2.79
N PHE A 190 9.65 8.17 -3.79
CA PHE A 190 9.06 7.99 -5.11
C PHE A 190 10.16 7.64 -6.13
N GLU A 191 10.06 6.49 -6.74
CA GLU A 191 10.95 5.96 -7.76
C GLU A 191 10.22 5.95 -9.11
N GLY A 192 10.22 7.09 -9.78
CA GLY A 192 9.55 7.31 -11.05
C GLY A 192 10.49 7.79 -12.17
N LYS A 193 11.77 7.38 -12.16
CA LYS A 193 12.69 7.75 -13.25
C LYS A 193 12.21 7.23 -14.61
N ASP A 194 11.56 6.05 -14.62
CA ASP A 194 11.02 5.39 -15.81
C ASP A 194 9.48 5.60 -15.93
N PHE A 195 8.95 6.61 -15.25
CA PHE A 195 7.57 7.08 -15.34
C PHE A 195 7.54 8.44 -16.05
N ILE A 196 7.19 8.43 -17.32
CA ILE A 196 7.17 9.61 -18.19
C ILE A 196 5.88 10.40 -17.96
N VAL A 197 5.98 11.61 -17.47
CA VAL A 197 4.82 12.46 -17.14
C VAL A 197 4.87 13.74 -17.96
N GLN A 198 3.77 14.11 -18.66
CA GLN A 198 3.77 15.36 -19.41
C GLN A 198 3.72 16.56 -18.46
N GLU A 199 2.74 16.64 -17.58
CA GLU A 199 2.59 17.74 -16.60
C GLU A 199 2.67 17.17 -15.18
N LEU A 200 3.72 17.55 -14.43
CA LEU A 200 3.94 17.08 -13.06
C LEU A 200 3.73 18.18 -12.03
N ASN A 201 2.89 17.91 -11.02
CA ASN A 201 2.77 18.72 -9.83
C ASN A 201 3.32 17.95 -8.61
N ILE A 202 4.13 18.63 -7.78
CA ILE A 202 4.74 18.01 -6.60
C ILE A 202 4.47 18.78 -5.31
N TYR A 203 4.25 18.04 -4.23
CA TYR A 203 4.34 18.54 -2.87
C TYR A 203 5.26 17.63 -2.07
N GLN A 204 6.53 18.05 -1.87
CA GLN A 204 7.55 17.21 -1.25
C GLN A 204 7.88 17.70 0.15
N ARG A 205 7.39 16.97 1.17
CA ARG A 205 7.69 17.20 2.58
C ARG A 205 8.27 15.98 3.30
N SER A 206 8.47 14.89 2.54
CA SER A 206 9.17 13.70 3.03
C SER A 206 10.65 14.00 3.29
N SER A 207 11.27 13.21 4.16
CA SER A 207 12.72 13.24 4.38
C SER A 207 13.52 12.46 3.34
N ASN A 208 12.85 11.63 2.52
CA ASN A 208 13.48 10.84 1.45
C ASN A 208 13.37 11.54 0.09
N LYS A 209 14.01 10.99 -0.92
CA LYS A 209 14.07 11.54 -2.28
C LYS A 209 12.83 11.18 -3.12
N MET A 210 12.53 12.05 -4.07
CA MET A 210 11.55 11.84 -5.11
C MET A 210 12.28 11.86 -6.46
N PHE A 211 12.22 10.75 -7.22
CA PHE A 211 12.80 10.62 -8.55
C PHE A 211 11.70 10.72 -9.58
N VAL A 212 11.81 11.67 -10.52
CA VAL A 212 10.73 12.01 -11.46
C VAL A 212 11.28 12.24 -12.86
N ASN A 213 10.39 12.17 -13.86
CA ASN A 213 10.74 12.38 -15.27
C ASN A 213 9.67 13.21 -16.01
N PRO A 214 9.52 14.50 -15.67
CA PRO A 214 8.54 15.40 -16.29
C PRO A 214 9.00 15.85 -17.68
N GLN A 215 8.07 15.95 -18.67
CA GLN A 215 8.41 16.30 -20.04
C GLN A 215 8.07 17.74 -20.42
N GLN A 216 6.90 18.25 -20.03
CA GLN A 216 6.42 19.60 -20.39
C GLN A 216 6.49 20.57 -19.23
N SER A 217 6.14 20.12 -18.03
CA SER A 217 6.22 20.99 -16.85
C SER A 217 6.47 20.22 -15.55
N ILE A 218 7.18 20.88 -14.63
CA ILE A 218 7.24 20.54 -13.22
C ILE A 218 6.88 21.76 -12.39
N LYS A 219 5.87 21.62 -11.53
CA LYS A 219 5.37 22.70 -10.65
C LYS A 219 5.22 22.20 -9.23
N GLY A 220 5.15 23.14 -8.27
CA GLY A 220 4.80 22.81 -6.90
C GLY A 220 5.82 23.26 -5.86
N GLN A 221 5.99 22.49 -4.79
CA GLN A 221 6.73 22.93 -3.62
C GLN A 221 7.58 21.82 -3.00
N ILE A 222 8.79 22.19 -2.57
CA ILE A 222 9.68 21.36 -1.75
C ILE A 222 9.76 22.01 -0.37
N ARG A 223 9.15 21.33 0.63
CA ARG A 223 9.00 21.84 2.00
C ARG A 223 9.77 21.02 3.05
N GLY A 224 10.35 19.90 2.65
CA GLY A 224 11.13 18.99 3.49
C GLY A 224 12.63 19.10 3.26
N ILE A 225 13.32 18.06 3.75
CA ILE A 225 14.77 17.86 3.54
C ILE A 225 15.05 16.95 2.33
N GLY A 226 14.03 16.19 1.86
CA GLY A 226 14.18 15.29 0.72
C GLY A 226 14.24 16.05 -0.60
N ASP A 227 15.26 15.74 -1.41
CA ASP A 227 15.42 16.31 -2.72
C ASP A 227 14.43 15.72 -3.74
N VAL A 228 14.16 16.47 -4.79
CA VAL A 228 13.51 16.01 -6.01
C VAL A 228 14.56 15.92 -7.11
N ILE A 229 14.80 14.70 -7.59
CA ILE A 229 15.77 14.41 -8.66
C ILE A 229 14.98 14.23 -9.95
N SER A 230 15.15 15.14 -10.89
CA SER A 230 14.48 15.10 -12.19
C SER A 230 15.40 14.56 -13.26
N TYR A 231 14.97 13.50 -13.97
CA TYR A 231 15.69 12.87 -15.08
C TYR A 231 15.46 13.55 -16.43
N ASN A 232 14.65 14.59 -16.44
CA ASN A 232 14.51 15.49 -17.58
C ASN A 232 14.32 16.92 -17.06
N GLN A 233 14.81 17.92 -17.80
CA GLN A 233 14.55 19.32 -17.54
C GLN A 233 13.45 19.81 -18.49
N PRO A 234 12.18 19.91 -18.03
CA PRO A 234 11.10 20.36 -18.88
C PRO A 234 11.19 21.86 -19.17
N PRO A 235 10.51 22.38 -20.24
CA PRO A 235 10.54 23.78 -20.57
C PRO A 235 9.90 24.69 -19.52
N VAL A 236 8.97 24.16 -18.70
CA VAL A 236 8.34 24.96 -17.62
C VAL A 236 8.74 24.37 -16.28
N VAL A 237 9.44 25.19 -15.47
CA VAL A 237 9.88 24.84 -14.10
C VAL A 237 9.39 25.91 -13.14
N GLU A 238 8.39 25.57 -12.31
CA GLU A 238 7.76 26.46 -11.33
C GLU A 238 7.73 25.77 -9.95
N VAL A 239 8.91 25.51 -9.38
CA VAL A 239 9.06 24.83 -8.08
C VAL A 239 9.61 25.80 -7.05
N VAL A 240 8.91 25.92 -5.90
CA VAL A 240 9.34 26.75 -4.78
C VAL A 240 10.00 25.89 -3.71
N GLU A 241 11.24 26.19 -3.38
CA GLU A 241 12.05 25.51 -2.35
C GLU A 241 11.96 26.30 -1.03
N HIS A 242 11.34 25.70 -0.02
CA HIS A 242 11.10 26.36 1.28
C HIS A 242 12.11 26.01 2.37
N TYR A 243 12.80 24.87 2.23
CA TYR A 243 13.75 24.40 3.25
C TYR A 243 15.05 23.91 2.60
N THR A 244 15.65 22.80 3.05
CA THR A 244 16.96 22.35 2.54
C THR A 244 16.87 21.42 1.33
N GLY A 245 15.74 20.76 1.10
CA GLY A 245 15.51 19.94 -0.10
C GLY A 245 15.55 20.81 -1.36
N ARG A 246 16.06 20.24 -2.45
CA ARG A 246 16.28 20.92 -3.73
C ARG A 246 15.69 20.15 -4.90
N LEU A 247 15.35 20.89 -5.97
CA LEU A 247 15.13 20.33 -7.29
C LEU A 247 16.47 20.23 -8.01
N ILE A 248 16.84 19.01 -8.39
CA ILE A 248 18.13 18.70 -9.03
C ILE A 248 17.84 18.02 -10.35
N PHE A 249 18.37 18.55 -11.44
CA PHE A 249 18.32 17.92 -12.77
C PHE A 249 19.55 17.01 -12.94
N HIS A 250 19.26 15.77 -13.41
CA HIS A 250 20.28 14.72 -13.61
C HIS A 250 20.76 14.68 -15.06
#